data_1b01bbf2e391d8a0a0835b245d917dad
#
_entry.id   1b01bbf2e391d8a0a0835b245d917dad
#
_cell.length_a   1.000
_cell.length_b   1.000
_cell.length_c   1.000
_cell.angle_alpha   90.00
_cell.angle_beta   90.00
_cell.angle_gamma   90.00
#
_symmetry.space_group_name_H-M   'P 1'
#
loop_
_entity.id
_entity.type
_entity.pdbx_description
1 polymer ?
#
loop_
_entity_poly.entity_id
_entity_poly.type
_entity_poly.pdbx_seq_one_letter_code
_entity_poly.pdbx_strand_id
1 'polypeptide(L)'
;MIEQLYNNAKSLLAARLYAPYQQEGVMWMLTMENNIGKPKGGFLCDEMGLGKTVQLIATMLGNKKRKTLIVVPKSIVTQWVEEITRFAPSLTCVAWDGPARDSTDISLVDIVVAPYSVVRMGSRLHRVHWDRIILDEAHEIRNRNSKLFKTVNALRSDIRWAVTGTPVFNSMNDFISLCEFVGIPRVLVQGMSNKVKDIYILRRTKQDLDMIDIPECHFENVELTMHK
;
A
#
# COMPACT_ATOMS: atom_id res chain seq x y z
N MET A 1 4.35 21.62 9.80
CA MET A 1 4.96 20.27 9.84
C MET A 1 4.53 19.41 8.64
N ILE A 2 3.23 19.09 8.46
CA ILE A 2 2.79 18.23 7.32
C ILE A 2 3.08 18.88 5.96
N GLU A 3 2.81 20.16 5.78
CA GLU A 3 3.16 20.88 4.56
C GLU A 3 4.67 20.83 4.24
N GLN A 4 5.52 20.91 5.27
CA GLN A 4 6.97 20.79 5.07
C GLN A 4 7.36 19.39 4.60
N LEU A 5 6.77 18.33 5.17
CA LEU A 5 6.96 16.95 4.72
C LEU A 5 6.46 16.75 3.28
N TYR A 6 5.32 17.34 2.96
CA TYR A 6 4.78 17.31 1.60
C TYR A 6 5.69 18.04 0.59
N ASN A 7 6.18 19.23 0.93
CA ASN A 7 7.10 19.99 0.07
C ASN A 7 8.41 19.22 -0.13
N ASN A 8 8.92 18.55 0.90
CA ASN A 8 10.06 17.65 0.80
C ASN A 8 9.77 16.47 -0.15
N ALA A 9 8.60 15.81 0.00
CA ALA A 9 8.17 14.77 -0.93
C ALA A 9 8.17 15.26 -2.38
N LYS A 10 7.55 16.42 -2.63
CA LYS A 10 7.44 17.03 -3.96
C LYS A 10 8.79 17.35 -4.57
N SER A 11 9.77 17.82 -3.78
CA SER A 11 11.10 18.17 -4.26
C SER A 11 11.97 16.96 -4.61
N LEU A 12 11.73 15.81 -4.00
CA LEU A 12 12.50 14.59 -4.18
C LEU A 12 11.86 13.61 -5.17
N LEU A 13 10.55 13.76 -5.44
CA LEU A 13 9.81 12.87 -6.33
C LEU A 13 10.14 13.19 -7.79
N ALA A 14 10.67 12.22 -8.51
CA ALA A 14 10.95 12.31 -9.95
C ALA A 14 9.69 12.06 -10.81
N ALA A 15 8.53 12.52 -10.34
CA ALA A 15 7.24 12.43 -11.02
C ALA A 15 6.37 13.64 -10.67
N ARG A 16 5.37 13.90 -11.50
CA ARG A 16 4.37 14.93 -11.19
C ARG A 16 3.16 14.26 -10.53
N LEU A 17 2.75 14.75 -9.36
CA LEU A 17 1.46 14.42 -8.79
C LEU A 17 0.36 15.21 -9.51
N TYR A 18 -0.68 14.55 -9.96
CA TYR A 18 -1.86 15.20 -10.50
C TYR A 18 -2.57 15.94 -9.38
N ALA A 19 -2.77 17.23 -9.58
CA ALA A 19 -3.53 18.04 -8.65
C ALA A 19 -5.04 17.86 -8.92
N PRO A 20 -5.91 17.97 -7.88
CA PRO A 20 -5.56 18.10 -6.46
C PRO A 20 -5.49 16.77 -5.71
N TYR A 21 -6.21 15.74 -6.21
CA TYR A 21 -6.51 14.55 -5.41
C TYR A 21 -5.29 13.73 -4.95
N GLN A 22 -4.26 13.57 -5.79
CA GLN A 22 -3.05 12.85 -5.38
C GLN A 22 -2.27 13.62 -4.31
N GLN A 23 -2.24 14.96 -4.42
CA GLN A 23 -1.60 15.82 -3.43
C GLN A 23 -2.33 15.70 -2.08
N GLU A 24 -3.66 15.76 -2.09
CA GLU A 24 -4.49 15.55 -0.89
C GLU A 24 -4.26 14.17 -0.28
N GLY A 25 -4.16 13.13 -1.12
CA GLY A 25 -3.87 11.77 -0.68
C GLY A 25 -2.52 11.66 0.02
N VAL A 26 -1.47 12.25 -0.53
CA VAL A 26 -0.14 12.29 0.09
C VAL A 26 -0.19 13.06 1.41
N MET A 27 -0.83 14.22 1.47
CA MET A 27 -0.95 15.01 2.71
C MET A 27 -1.74 14.26 3.78
N TRP A 28 -2.83 13.58 3.40
CA TRP A 28 -3.58 12.72 4.32
C TRP A 28 -2.71 11.57 4.86
N MET A 29 -1.99 10.86 4.00
CA MET A 29 -1.10 9.77 4.44
C MET A 29 0.01 10.27 5.36
N LEU A 30 0.63 11.41 5.05
CA LEU A 30 1.64 12.03 5.92
C LEU A 30 1.05 12.41 7.29
N THR A 31 -0.20 12.88 7.32
CA THR A 31 -0.92 13.18 8.56
C THR A 31 -1.13 11.92 9.38
N MET A 32 -1.61 10.84 8.75
CA MET A 32 -1.86 9.56 9.41
C MET A 32 -0.58 8.91 9.98
N GLU A 33 0.54 9.02 9.29
CA GLU A 33 1.83 8.50 9.77
C GLU A 33 2.41 9.30 10.95
N ASN A 34 2.10 10.59 11.04
CA ASN A 34 2.62 11.50 12.06
C ASN A 34 1.64 11.78 13.20
N ASN A 35 0.47 11.15 13.20
CA ASN A 35 -0.48 11.27 14.28
C ASN A 35 0.14 10.75 15.60
N ILE A 36 -0.08 11.48 16.69
CA ILE A 36 0.41 11.11 18.04
C ILE A 36 -0.34 9.88 18.55
N GLY A 37 -1.58 9.68 18.10
CA GLY A 37 -2.38 8.51 18.42
C GLY A 37 -1.95 7.26 17.62
N LYS A 38 -2.24 6.09 18.14
CA LYS A 38 -2.19 4.81 17.40
C LYS A 38 -3.62 4.42 17.00
N PRO A 39 -3.80 3.75 15.88
CA PRO A 39 -2.81 3.24 14.91
C PRO A 39 -2.29 4.32 13.95
N LYS A 40 -1.07 4.12 13.46
CA LYS A 40 -0.46 4.92 12.39
C LYS A 40 -0.58 4.19 11.07
N GLY A 41 -1.05 4.90 10.03
CA GLY A 41 -1.36 4.33 8.73
C GLY A 41 -2.86 4.26 8.49
N GLY A 42 -3.31 3.37 7.61
CA GLY A 42 -4.72 3.28 7.23
C GLY A 42 -4.93 2.49 5.94
N PHE A 43 -5.97 2.86 5.20
CA PHE A 43 -6.36 2.21 3.96
C PHE A 43 -6.34 3.20 2.80
N LEU A 44 -5.54 2.92 1.78
CA LEU A 44 -5.60 3.63 0.50
C LEU A 44 -6.41 2.79 -0.48
N CYS A 45 -7.67 3.18 -0.67
CA CYS A 45 -8.66 2.43 -1.44
C CYS A 45 -9.10 3.15 -2.72
N ASP A 46 -8.29 4.06 -3.24
CA ASP A 46 -8.53 4.71 -4.52
C ASP A 46 -8.75 3.69 -5.63
N GLU A 47 -9.64 3.99 -6.56
CA GLU A 47 -9.91 3.15 -7.71
C GLU A 47 -8.64 2.86 -8.52
N MET A 48 -8.64 1.74 -9.24
CA MET A 48 -7.51 1.35 -10.10
C MET A 48 -7.23 2.45 -11.14
N GLY A 49 -5.94 2.79 -11.33
CA GLY A 49 -5.51 3.84 -12.26
C GLY A 49 -5.38 5.23 -11.63
N LEU A 50 -5.81 5.46 -10.39
CA LEU A 50 -5.68 6.75 -9.70
C LEU A 50 -4.28 7.00 -9.08
N GLY A 51 -3.29 6.16 -9.39
CA GLY A 51 -1.89 6.39 -9.01
C GLY A 51 -1.61 6.17 -7.52
N LYS A 52 -2.15 5.10 -6.92
CA LYS A 52 -1.85 4.72 -5.53
C LYS A 52 -0.36 4.56 -5.28
N THR A 53 0.36 3.92 -6.20
CA THR A 53 1.80 3.67 -6.07
C THR A 53 2.60 4.97 -5.98
N VAL A 54 2.35 5.93 -6.86
CA VAL A 54 3.08 7.22 -6.83
C VAL A 54 2.75 8.03 -5.57
N GLN A 55 1.52 7.96 -5.06
CA GLN A 55 1.14 8.59 -3.79
C GLN A 55 1.90 7.99 -2.61
N LEU A 56 2.03 6.65 -2.56
CA LEU A 56 2.80 5.94 -1.54
C LEU A 56 4.30 6.26 -1.62
N ILE A 57 4.87 6.30 -2.83
CA ILE A 57 6.27 6.67 -3.04
C ILE A 57 6.52 8.10 -2.56
N ALA A 58 5.64 9.05 -2.90
CA ALA A 58 5.72 10.42 -2.42
C ALA A 58 5.63 10.49 -0.89
N THR A 59 4.75 9.71 -0.27
CA THR A 59 4.65 9.62 1.20
C THR A 59 5.92 9.07 1.82
N MET A 60 6.55 8.06 1.20
CA MET A 60 7.82 7.50 1.66
C MET A 60 8.96 8.53 1.58
N LEU A 61 9.00 9.36 0.54
CA LEU A 61 9.97 10.46 0.42
C LEU A 61 9.73 11.55 1.46
N GLY A 62 8.48 11.96 1.66
CA GLY A 62 8.12 13.02 2.62
C GLY A 62 8.38 12.63 4.06
N ASN A 63 8.09 11.39 4.44
CA ASN A 63 8.33 10.85 5.76
C ASN A 63 9.31 9.67 5.67
N LYS A 64 10.56 9.93 5.28
CA LYS A 64 11.59 8.90 5.12
C LYS A 64 11.75 8.10 6.40
N LYS A 65 11.70 6.79 6.28
CA LYS A 65 11.92 5.79 7.34
C LYS A 65 13.17 4.98 7.02
N ARG A 66 13.77 4.39 8.05
CA ARG A 66 14.97 3.57 7.89
C ARG A 66 14.68 2.24 7.20
N LYS A 67 13.50 1.67 7.47
CA LYS A 67 13.10 0.34 6.98
C LYS A 67 11.63 0.30 6.61
N THR A 68 11.36 0.17 5.32
CA THR A 68 10.00 -0.07 4.81
C THR A 68 9.92 -1.45 4.16
N LEU A 69 8.91 -2.25 4.53
CA LEU A 69 8.56 -3.49 3.84
C LEU A 69 7.32 -3.26 3.00
N ILE A 70 7.39 -3.61 1.73
CA ILE A 70 6.24 -3.62 0.83
C ILE A 70 5.94 -5.07 0.47
N VAL A 71 4.75 -5.55 0.81
CA VAL A 71 4.31 -6.91 0.48
C VAL A 71 3.27 -6.84 -0.63
N VAL A 72 3.51 -7.56 -1.70
CA VAL A 72 2.75 -7.46 -2.96
C VAL A 72 2.44 -8.84 -3.56
N PRO A 73 1.50 -8.96 -4.50
CA PRO A 73 1.40 -10.12 -5.38
C PRO A 73 2.71 -10.35 -6.15
N LYS A 74 3.07 -11.62 -6.40
CA LYS A 74 4.35 -11.95 -7.04
C LYS A 74 4.53 -11.30 -8.42
N SER A 75 3.46 -11.17 -9.17
CA SER A 75 3.46 -10.60 -10.53
C SER A 75 3.90 -9.14 -10.61
N ILE A 76 3.78 -8.37 -9.53
CA ILE A 76 4.06 -6.93 -9.52
C ILE A 76 5.30 -6.54 -8.69
N VAL A 77 6.10 -7.52 -8.20
CA VAL A 77 7.34 -7.25 -7.45
C VAL A 77 8.31 -6.40 -8.27
N THR A 78 8.58 -6.79 -9.50
CA THR A 78 9.50 -6.08 -10.40
C THR A 78 9.00 -4.67 -10.71
N GLN A 79 7.71 -4.53 -11.01
CA GLN A 79 7.08 -3.23 -11.25
C GLN A 79 7.26 -2.28 -10.07
N TRP A 80 7.05 -2.74 -8.84
CA TRP A 80 7.25 -1.91 -7.66
C TRP A 80 8.70 -1.43 -7.51
N VAL A 81 9.68 -2.30 -7.74
CA VAL A 81 11.10 -1.94 -7.69
C VAL A 81 11.45 -0.92 -8.78
N GLU A 82 10.95 -1.11 -10.00
CA GLU A 82 11.16 -0.20 -11.12
C GLU A 82 10.52 1.17 -10.86
N GLU A 83 9.29 1.22 -10.36
CA GLU A 83 8.59 2.47 -10.02
C GLU A 83 9.31 3.24 -8.89
N ILE A 84 9.76 2.54 -7.84
CA ILE A 84 10.54 3.18 -6.77
C ILE A 84 11.86 3.74 -7.32
N THR A 85 12.59 2.97 -8.10
CA THR A 85 13.87 3.40 -8.70
C THR A 85 13.66 4.60 -9.62
N ARG A 86 12.58 4.61 -10.38
CA ARG A 86 12.25 5.68 -11.32
C ARG A 86 11.77 6.95 -10.62
N PHE A 87 10.88 6.83 -9.63
CA PHE A 87 10.20 7.98 -9.03
C PHE A 87 10.88 8.49 -7.75
N ALA A 88 11.67 7.65 -7.09
CA ALA A 88 12.38 7.97 -5.86
C ALA A 88 13.84 7.49 -5.90
N PRO A 89 14.69 8.01 -6.81
CA PRO A 89 16.08 7.55 -6.98
C PRO A 89 16.94 7.78 -5.73
N SER A 90 16.49 8.58 -4.78
CA SER A 90 17.15 8.79 -3.49
C SER A 90 16.85 7.70 -2.44
N LEU A 91 15.95 6.76 -2.74
CA LEU A 91 15.64 5.63 -1.88
C LEU A 91 16.24 4.35 -2.44
N THR A 92 16.95 3.62 -1.59
CA THR A 92 17.49 2.31 -1.97
C THR A 92 16.41 1.24 -1.82
N CYS A 93 16.22 0.44 -2.88
CA CYS A 93 15.18 -0.59 -2.94
C CYS A 93 15.74 -1.92 -3.42
N VAL A 94 15.24 -3.03 -2.85
CA VAL A 94 15.59 -4.38 -3.29
C VAL A 94 14.36 -5.29 -3.31
N ALA A 95 14.32 -6.18 -4.32
CA ALA A 95 13.38 -7.29 -4.34
C ALA A 95 13.88 -8.41 -3.43
N TRP A 96 13.04 -8.87 -2.51
CA TRP A 96 13.31 -10.03 -1.66
C TRP A 96 12.48 -11.22 -2.13
N ASP A 97 12.85 -11.74 -3.30
CA ASP A 97 12.17 -12.85 -3.99
C ASP A 97 13.21 -13.83 -4.59
N GLY A 98 12.72 -14.99 -5.02
CA GLY A 98 13.54 -16.02 -5.65
C GLY A 98 14.45 -16.82 -4.70
N PRO A 99 15.28 -17.69 -5.25
CA PRO A 99 16.15 -18.59 -4.45
C PRO A 99 17.22 -17.84 -3.64
N ALA A 100 17.74 -16.75 -4.19
CA ALA A 100 18.83 -15.97 -3.58
C ALA A 100 18.36 -14.96 -2.53
N ARG A 101 17.05 -14.87 -2.22
CA ARG A 101 16.53 -13.87 -1.28
C ARG A 101 17.19 -13.90 0.09
N ASP A 102 17.51 -15.10 0.61
CA ASP A 102 18.08 -15.22 1.95
C ASP A 102 19.55 -14.77 2.02
N SER A 103 20.26 -14.69 0.88
CA SER A 103 21.58 -14.10 0.76
C SER A 103 21.55 -12.58 0.50
N THR A 104 20.40 -12.01 0.15
CA THR A 104 20.27 -10.58 -0.09
C THR A 104 20.44 -9.81 1.22
N ASP A 105 21.39 -8.87 1.22
CA ASP A 105 21.56 -8.00 2.39
C ASP A 105 20.52 -6.90 2.39
N ILE A 106 19.61 -6.98 3.35
CA ILE A 106 18.55 -5.98 3.57
C ILE A 106 18.91 -4.95 4.65
N SER A 107 20.12 -5.01 5.21
CA SER A 107 20.50 -4.13 6.33
C SER A 107 20.72 -2.68 5.90
N LEU A 108 21.19 -2.47 4.66
CA LEU A 108 21.59 -1.17 4.13
C LEU A 108 20.57 -0.55 3.16
N VAL A 109 19.41 -1.18 2.95
CA VAL A 109 18.39 -0.67 2.03
C VAL A 109 17.23 -0.03 2.77
N ASP A 110 16.67 1.05 2.19
CA ASP A 110 15.50 1.75 2.75
C ASP A 110 14.22 0.92 2.57
N ILE A 111 14.09 0.23 1.43
CA ILE A 111 12.86 -0.47 1.03
C ILE A 111 13.14 -1.90 0.60
N VAL A 112 12.36 -2.83 1.13
CA VAL A 112 12.32 -4.23 0.71
C VAL A 112 10.96 -4.53 0.11
N VAL A 113 10.93 -5.03 -1.13
CA VAL A 113 9.70 -5.48 -1.80
C VAL A 113 9.68 -7.00 -1.81
N ALA A 114 8.67 -7.61 -1.21
CA ALA A 114 8.56 -9.06 -1.08
C ALA A 114 7.18 -9.56 -1.53
N PRO A 115 7.08 -10.67 -2.26
CA PRO A 115 5.78 -11.26 -2.56
C PRO A 115 5.17 -11.91 -1.32
N TYR A 116 3.83 -11.93 -1.24
CA TYR A 116 3.10 -12.61 -0.16
C TYR A 116 3.55 -14.07 0.05
N SER A 117 3.90 -14.76 -1.03
CA SER A 117 4.30 -16.17 -1.02
C SER A 117 5.58 -16.47 -0.23
N VAL A 118 6.46 -15.48 -0.06
CA VAL A 118 7.72 -15.64 0.69
C VAL A 118 7.65 -15.14 2.14
N VAL A 119 6.58 -14.43 2.50
CA VAL A 119 6.34 -14.00 3.88
C VAL A 119 5.91 -15.22 4.71
N ARG A 120 6.88 -15.86 5.36
CA ARG A 120 6.66 -17.08 6.15
C ARG A 120 7.03 -16.84 7.60
N MET A 121 6.29 -17.44 8.52
CA MET A 121 6.59 -17.37 9.96
C MET A 121 8.04 -17.80 10.22
N GLY A 122 8.77 -17.00 11.02
CA GLY A 122 10.17 -17.25 11.34
C GLY A 122 11.19 -16.87 10.26
N SER A 123 10.75 -16.34 9.11
CA SER A 123 11.67 -15.80 8.08
C SER A 123 12.45 -14.58 8.60
N ARG A 124 13.51 -14.19 7.87
CA ARG A 124 14.27 -12.96 8.20
C ARG A 124 13.39 -11.73 8.32
N LEU A 125 12.30 -11.64 7.52
CA LEU A 125 11.36 -10.51 7.58
C LEU A 125 10.70 -10.35 8.95
N HIS A 126 10.47 -11.45 9.70
CA HIS A 126 9.90 -11.40 11.06
C HIS A 126 10.91 -11.01 12.15
N ARG A 127 12.21 -11.10 11.85
CA ARG A 127 13.28 -10.70 12.80
C ARG A 127 13.58 -9.21 12.74
N VAL A 128 13.13 -8.55 11.68
CA VAL A 128 13.29 -7.10 11.50
C VAL A 128 12.13 -6.37 12.16
N HIS A 129 12.40 -5.27 12.84
CA HIS A 129 11.40 -4.27 13.17
C HIS A 129 11.32 -3.28 12.00
N TRP A 130 10.17 -3.25 11.34
CA TRP A 130 9.91 -2.35 10.22
C TRP A 130 9.33 -1.04 10.73
N ASP A 131 9.86 0.10 10.31
CA ASP A 131 9.22 1.37 10.63
C ASP A 131 7.88 1.51 9.91
N ARG A 132 7.78 0.91 8.69
CA ARG A 132 6.56 0.91 7.87
C ARG A 132 6.37 -0.42 7.15
N ILE A 133 5.13 -0.91 7.13
CA ILE A 133 4.70 -2.00 6.26
C ILE A 133 3.57 -1.52 5.36
N ILE A 134 3.68 -1.79 4.06
CA ILE A 134 2.66 -1.53 3.05
C ILE A 134 2.24 -2.88 2.46
N LEU A 135 0.95 -3.18 2.48
CA LEU A 135 0.39 -4.33 1.78
C LEU A 135 -0.34 -3.83 0.54
N ASP A 136 0.16 -4.14 -0.63
CA ASP A 136 -0.56 -3.91 -1.87
C ASP A 136 -1.45 -5.11 -2.18
N GLU A 137 -2.62 -4.86 -2.76
CA GLU A 137 -3.70 -5.83 -2.90
C GLU A 137 -4.02 -6.52 -1.55
N ALA A 138 -4.21 -5.70 -0.51
CA ALA A 138 -4.39 -6.16 0.87
C ALA A 138 -5.57 -7.13 1.07
N HIS A 139 -6.45 -7.28 0.07
CA HIS A 139 -7.51 -8.29 0.09
C HIS A 139 -6.98 -9.74 0.20
N GLU A 140 -5.70 -9.98 -0.11
CA GLU A 140 -5.02 -11.27 0.08
C GLU A 140 -5.08 -11.75 1.55
N ILE A 141 -5.11 -10.84 2.50
CA ILE A 141 -5.16 -11.16 3.94
C ILE A 141 -6.55 -10.97 4.57
N ARG A 142 -7.64 -10.89 3.79
CA ARG A 142 -9.00 -10.68 4.31
C ARG A 142 -9.51 -11.77 5.25
N ASN A 143 -9.01 -13.00 5.10
CA ASN A 143 -9.41 -14.12 5.95
C ASN A 143 -8.50 -14.24 7.17
N ARG A 144 -8.99 -13.79 8.34
CA ARG A 144 -8.28 -13.83 9.63
C ARG A 144 -7.78 -15.22 10.02
N ASN A 145 -8.49 -16.29 9.63
CA ASN A 145 -8.13 -17.65 9.97
C ASN A 145 -7.05 -18.23 9.05
N SER A 146 -6.76 -17.58 7.93
CA SER A 146 -5.75 -18.03 6.98
C SER A 146 -4.34 -18.00 7.59
N LYS A 147 -3.49 -18.92 7.13
CA LYS A 147 -2.08 -18.95 7.50
C LYS A 147 -1.38 -17.66 7.06
N LEU A 148 -1.77 -17.13 5.89
CA LEU A 148 -1.21 -15.91 5.33
C LEU A 148 -1.49 -14.71 6.24
N PHE A 149 -2.76 -14.51 6.65
CA PHE A 149 -3.11 -13.44 7.58
C PHE A 149 -2.27 -13.52 8.87
N LYS A 150 -2.25 -14.68 9.52
CA LYS A 150 -1.51 -14.87 10.77
C LYS A 150 -0.04 -14.55 10.63
N THR A 151 0.55 -14.93 9.50
CA THR A 151 1.96 -14.69 9.21
C THR A 151 2.24 -13.21 8.95
N VAL A 152 1.44 -12.56 8.12
CA VAL A 152 1.62 -11.13 7.81
C VAL A 152 1.34 -10.25 9.02
N ASN A 153 0.28 -10.57 9.78
CA ASN A 153 -0.08 -9.83 10.99
C ASN A 153 0.97 -9.92 12.11
N ALA A 154 1.77 -11.01 12.13
CA ALA A 154 2.86 -11.20 13.07
C ALA A 154 4.12 -10.38 12.76
N LEU A 155 4.22 -9.74 11.60
CA LEU A 155 5.28 -8.78 11.30
C LEU A 155 5.21 -7.58 12.25
N ARG A 156 6.36 -7.11 12.74
CA ARG A 156 6.42 -5.98 13.68
C ARG A 156 6.64 -4.68 12.93
N SER A 157 5.77 -3.68 13.16
CA SER A 157 5.87 -2.38 12.51
C SER A 157 5.15 -1.29 13.31
N ASP A 158 5.62 -0.05 13.16
CA ASP A 158 5.00 1.14 13.74
C ASP A 158 3.90 1.73 12.85
N ILE A 159 4.08 1.66 11.53
CA ILE A 159 3.15 2.20 10.52
C ILE A 159 2.69 1.07 9.62
N ARG A 160 1.37 0.97 9.38
CA ARG A 160 0.78 -0.09 8.56
C ARG A 160 -0.23 0.45 7.57
N TRP A 161 0.01 0.19 6.29
CA TRP A 161 -0.86 0.56 5.18
C TRP A 161 -1.46 -0.67 4.50
N ALA A 162 -2.77 -0.67 4.33
CA ALA A 162 -3.49 -1.61 3.49
C ALA A 162 -3.94 -0.90 2.22
N VAL A 163 -3.47 -1.36 1.06
CA VAL A 163 -3.73 -0.75 -0.25
C VAL A 163 -4.52 -1.71 -1.11
N THR A 164 -5.56 -1.24 -1.76
CA THR A 164 -6.36 -2.06 -2.68
C THR A 164 -7.27 -1.19 -3.54
N GLY A 165 -7.38 -1.54 -4.81
CA GLY A 165 -8.27 -0.85 -5.76
C GLY A 165 -9.70 -1.36 -5.77
N THR A 166 -9.98 -2.49 -5.13
CA THR A 166 -11.33 -3.06 -5.05
C THR A 166 -11.99 -2.67 -3.72
N PRO A 167 -13.27 -2.23 -3.73
CA PRO A 167 -14.02 -1.99 -2.49
C PRO A 167 -14.17 -3.31 -1.75
N VAL A 168 -13.46 -3.44 -0.68
CA VAL A 168 -12.83 -4.64 -0.16
C VAL A 168 -13.70 -5.42 0.80
N PHE A 169 -14.83 -4.90 1.17
CA PHE A 169 -15.52 -5.51 2.29
C PHE A 169 -16.75 -6.27 1.82
N ASN A 170 -16.54 -7.49 1.33
CA ASN A 170 -17.66 -8.42 1.06
C ASN A 170 -18.39 -8.77 2.36
N SER A 171 -17.70 -8.67 3.50
CA SER A 171 -18.26 -8.91 4.82
C SER A 171 -17.61 -8.03 5.89
N MET A 172 -18.32 -7.83 6.99
CA MET A 172 -17.78 -7.16 8.18
C MET A 172 -16.54 -7.88 8.74
N ASN A 173 -16.46 -9.20 8.58
CA ASN A 173 -15.30 -9.98 9.03
C ASN A 173 -14.04 -9.66 8.22
N ASP A 174 -14.16 -9.44 6.90
CA ASP A 174 -13.03 -9.03 6.06
C ASP A 174 -12.50 -7.67 6.51
N PHE A 175 -13.41 -6.72 6.78
CA PHE A 175 -13.04 -5.40 7.30
C PHE A 175 -12.33 -5.49 8.66
N ILE A 176 -12.88 -6.28 9.59
CA ILE A 176 -12.26 -6.49 10.90
C ILE A 176 -10.84 -7.07 10.76
N SER A 177 -10.62 -8.02 9.84
CA SER A 177 -9.30 -8.60 9.61
C SER A 177 -8.28 -7.56 9.16
N LEU A 178 -8.66 -6.74 8.20
CA LEU A 178 -7.78 -5.69 7.70
C LEU A 178 -7.56 -4.58 8.74
N CYS A 179 -8.58 -4.22 9.51
CA CYS A 179 -8.45 -3.29 10.64
C CYS A 179 -7.48 -3.83 11.70
N GLU A 180 -7.52 -5.13 11.99
CA GLU A 180 -6.59 -5.78 12.90
C GLU A 180 -5.15 -5.68 12.40
N PHE A 181 -4.92 -5.86 11.09
CA PHE A 181 -3.61 -5.65 10.50
C PHE A 181 -3.13 -4.20 10.68
N VAL A 182 -3.97 -3.20 10.39
CA VAL A 182 -3.62 -1.77 10.56
C VAL A 182 -3.40 -1.42 12.05
N GLY A 183 -3.90 -2.25 12.97
CA GLY A 183 -3.80 -2.04 14.41
C GLY A 183 -5.01 -1.32 15.00
N ILE A 184 -6.13 -1.25 14.28
CA ILE A 184 -7.39 -0.67 14.76
C ILE A 184 -8.08 -1.70 15.67
N PRO A 185 -8.37 -1.36 16.93
CA PRO A 185 -9.01 -2.30 17.85
C PRO A 185 -10.38 -2.76 17.38
N ARG A 186 -10.63 -4.07 17.45
CA ARG A 186 -11.89 -4.68 17.03
C ARG A 186 -13.12 -4.04 17.67
N VAL A 187 -13.01 -3.66 18.94
CA VAL A 187 -14.10 -2.98 19.68
C VAL A 187 -14.51 -1.69 19.00
N LEU A 188 -13.56 -0.90 18.48
CA LEU A 188 -13.85 0.34 17.76
C LEU A 188 -14.55 0.04 16.42
N VAL A 189 -14.11 -1.00 15.72
CA VAL A 189 -14.72 -1.39 14.43
C VAL A 189 -16.17 -1.85 14.63
N GLN A 190 -16.46 -2.64 15.65
CA GLN A 190 -17.81 -3.13 15.95
C GLN A 190 -18.74 -2.04 16.47
N GLY A 191 -18.24 -1.11 17.27
CA GLY A 191 -19.07 -0.05 17.88
C GLY A 191 -19.19 1.21 17.03
N MET A 192 -18.24 1.51 16.15
CA MET A 192 -18.12 2.77 15.41
C MET A 192 -17.59 2.58 13.98
N SER A 193 -18.09 1.57 13.25
CA SER A 193 -17.53 1.20 11.93
C SER A 193 -17.48 2.36 10.94
N ASN A 194 -18.50 3.22 10.90
CA ASN A 194 -18.52 4.39 10.00
C ASN A 194 -17.44 5.40 10.38
N LYS A 195 -17.29 5.74 11.66
CA LYS A 195 -16.21 6.64 12.10
C LYS A 195 -14.82 6.09 11.81
N VAL A 196 -14.64 4.77 11.94
CA VAL A 196 -13.37 4.11 11.55
C VAL A 196 -13.12 4.26 10.06
N LYS A 197 -14.15 4.08 9.22
CA LYS A 197 -14.03 4.28 7.77
C LYS A 197 -13.67 5.72 7.45
N ASP A 198 -14.39 6.69 8.02
CA ASP A 198 -14.20 8.13 7.76
C ASP A 198 -12.78 8.60 8.13
N ILE A 199 -12.18 8.03 9.18
CA ILE A 199 -10.85 8.44 9.66
C ILE A 199 -9.74 7.71 8.90
N TYR A 200 -9.87 6.39 8.72
CA TYR A 200 -8.75 5.54 8.31
C TYR A 200 -8.80 5.09 6.84
N ILE A 201 -9.88 5.40 6.10
CA ILE A 201 -10.01 4.99 4.70
C ILE A 201 -10.02 6.23 3.80
N LEU A 202 -9.09 6.29 2.87
CA LEU A 202 -9.16 7.19 1.73
C LEU A 202 -9.60 6.40 0.51
N ARG A 203 -10.77 6.75 -0.03
CA ARG A 203 -11.31 6.13 -1.22
C ARG A 203 -11.90 7.17 -2.14
N ARG A 204 -11.44 7.18 -3.38
CA ARG A 204 -11.96 8.01 -4.46
C ARG A 204 -12.18 7.13 -5.68
N THR A 205 -13.20 7.43 -6.43
CA THR A 205 -13.50 6.79 -7.72
C THR A 205 -13.19 7.76 -8.86
N LYS A 206 -13.08 7.25 -10.07
CA LYS A 206 -12.91 8.07 -11.26
C LYS A 206 -14.10 9.02 -11.46
N GLN A 207 -15.29 8.60 -11.02
CA GLN A 207 -16.51 9.41 -11.07
C GLN A 207 -16.48 10.59 -10.07
N ASP A 208 -15.82 10.43 -8.92
CA ASP A 208 -15.66 11.50 -7.94
C ASP A 208 -14.73 12.62 -8.42
N LEU A 209 -13.96 12.34 -9.48
CA LEU A 209 -12.92 13.20 -9.99
C LEU A 209 -13.31 13.72 -11.38
N ASP A 210 -14.22 14.70 -11.42
CA ASP A 210 -14.73 15.35 -12.66
C ASP A 210 -13.64 15.88 -13.62
N MET A 211 -12.37 15.71 -13.27
CA MET A 211 -11.22 16.24 -14.01
C MET A 211 -10.42 15.18 -14.78
N ILE A 212 -10.84 13.92 -14.76
CA ILE A 212 -10.18 12.86 -15.54
C ILE A 212 -11.02 12.63 -16.81
N ASP A 213 -10.59 13.22 -17.90
CA ASP A 213 -11.07 12.90 -19.24
C ASP A 213 -10.55 11.50 -19.61
N ILE A 214 -11.37 10.48 -19.30
CA ILE A 214 -11.07 9.08 -19.63
C ILE A 214 -11.78 8.83 -20.94
N PRO A 215 -11.05 8.47 -22.03
CA PRO A 215 -11.67 8.09 -23.29
C PRO A 215 -12.71 6.98 -23.06
N GLU A 216 -13.85 7.07 -23.75
CA GLU A 216 -14.85 6.02 -23.72
C GLU A 216 -14.24 4.70 -24.15
N CYS A 217 -14.57 3.64 -23.42
CA CYS A 217 -14.12 2.31 -23.75
C CYS A 217 -15.00 1.76 -24.88
N HIS A 218 -14.47 1.64 -26.10
CA HIS A 218 -15.14 1.00 -27.22
C HIS A 218 -14.86 -0.50 -27.21
N PHE A 219 -15.92 -1.30 -27.07
CA PHE A 219 -15.84 -2.75 -27.20
C PHE A 219 -16.16 -3.16 -28.62
N GLU A 220 -15.21 -3.79 -29.32
CA GLU A 220 -15.47 -4.50 -30.60
C GLU A 220 -15.55 -6.00 -30.34
N ASN A 221 -16.67 -6.59 -30.69
CA ASN A 221 -16.82 -8.05 -30.73
C ASN A 221 -16.27 -8.57 -32.06
N VAL A 222 -15.13 -9.28 -32.02
CA VAL A 222 -14.57 -9.96 -33.17
C VAL A 222 -14.97 -11.43 -33.12
N GLU A 223 -15.86 -11.85 -34.05
CA GLU A 223 -16.19 -13.25 -34.25
C GLU A 223 -15.09 -13.94 -35.08
N LEU A 224 -14.40 -14.91 -34.48
CA LEU A 224 -13.42 -15.73 -35.14
C LEU A 224 -14.07 -17.03 -35.62
N THR A 225 -14.20 -17.21 -36.92
CA THR A 225 -14.57 -18.49 -37.51
C THR A 225 -13.32 -19.35 -37.68
N MET A 226 -13.27 -20.48 -36.97
CA MET A 226 -12.24 -21.48 -37.22
C MET A 226 -12.58 -22.28 -38.45
N HIS A 227 -11.74 -22.20 -39.48
CA HIS A 227 -11.77 -23.14 -40.59
C HIS A 227 -11.25 -24.51 -40.11
N LYS A 228 -12.06 -25.56 -40.36
CA LYS A 228 -11.67 -26.95 -40.08
C LYS A 228 -10.58 -27.41 -41.04
#